data_d13f6989c9f72ac7a6a1ff5885c122ee
#
_entry.id   d13f6989c9f72ac7a6a1ff5885c122ee
#
_cell.length_a   1.000
_cell.length_b   1.000
_cell.length_c   1.000
_cell.angle_alpha   90.00
_cell.angle_beta   90.00
_cell.angle_gamma   90.00
#
_symmetry.space_group_name_H-M   'P 1'
#
loop_
_entity.id
_entity.type
_entity.pdbx_description
1 polymer ?
#
loop_
_entity_poly.entity_id
_entity_poly.type
_entity_poly.pdbx_seq_one_letter_code
_entity_poly.pdbx_strand_id
1 'polypeptide(L)'
;MESVNLFQKSGGSCIVENSTLGWNRNTTFLKDLSSKTGVHIVAGSGFYLEDSLTDEFVLKSQVEKMSKFCTDEILFGCHDDPTIKCGFIGEVGVANEMTGTF
;
A
#
# COMPACT_ATOMS: atom_id res chain seq x y z
N MET A 1 -1.99 -18.87 2.42
CA MET A 1 -3.40 -19.34 2.45
C MET A 1 -3.79 -20.02 3.74
N GLU A 2 -2.93 -20.88 4.24
CA GLU A 2 -3.18 -21.57 5.52
C GLU A 2 -3.39 -20.62 6.70
N SER A 3 -2.57 -19.57 6.79
CA SER A 3 -2.72 -18.55 7.84
C SER A 3 -4.04 -17.79 7.74
N VAL A 4 -4.50 -17.53 6.52
CA VAL A 4 -5.77 -16.85 6.30
C VAL A 4 -6.94 -17.76 6.66
N ASN A 5 -6.83 -19.05 6.39
CA ASN A 5 -7.84 -20.03 6.78
C ASN A 5 -7.96 -20.12 8.30
N LEU A 6 -6.84 -20.11 9.02
CA LEU A 6 -6.83 -20.11 10.49
C LEU A 6 -7.48 -18.83 11.03
N PHE A 7 -7.17 -17.68 10.43
CA PHE A 7 -7.78 -16.40 10.78
C PHE A 7 -9.30 -16.45 10.61
N GLN A 8 -9.77 -16.99 9.49
CA GLN A 8 -11.20 -17.10 9.21
C GLN A 8 -11.89 -18.03 10.21
N LYS A 9 -11.28 -19.16 10.53
CA LYS A 9 -11.82 -20.11 11.52
C LYS A 9 -11.93 -19.50 12.91
N SER A 10 -11.08 -18.52 13.22
CA SER A 10 -11.11 -17.79 14.48
C SER A 10 -12.14 -16.66 14.50
N GLY A 11 -12.92 -16.49 13.44
CA GLY A 11 -13.95 -15.46 13.34
C GLY A 11 -13.55 -14.22 12.55
N GLY A 12 -12.35 -14.20 11.97
CA GLY A 12 -11.90 -13.09 11.16
C GLY A 12 -12.55 -13.05 9.78
N SER A 13 -12.93 -11.87 9.31
CA SER A 13 -13.59 -11.70 8.02
C SER A 13 -12.97 -10.65 7.11
N CYS A 14 -12.08 -9.82 7.62
CA CYS A 14 -11.43 -8.75 6.86
C CYS A 14 -10.00 -8.55 7.32
N ILE A 15 -9.09 -8.41 6.38
CA ILE A 15 -7.68 -8.11 6.63
C ILE A 15 -7.33 -6.81 5.90
N VAL A 16 -6.70 -5.88 6.62
CA VAL A 16 -6.15 -4.66 6.04
C VAL A 16 -4.67 -4.92 5.78
N GLU A 17 -4.31 -5.06 4.51
CA GLU A 17 -2.94 -5.40 4.12
C GLU A 17 -2.15 -4.12 3.86
N ASN A 18 -1.18 -3.84 4.71
CA ASN A 18 -0.42 -2.59 4.69
C ASN A 18 0.86 -2.66 3.86
N SER A 19 1.09 -3.71 3.10
CA SER A 19 2.20 -3.76 2.16
C SER A 19 1.92 -2.80 1.01
N THR A 20 2.89 -1.94 0.73
CA THR A 20 2.81 -1.00 -0.38
C THR A 20 3.60 -1.52 -1.56
N LEU A 21 3.53 -0.83 -2.69
CA LEU A 21 4.24 -1.25 -3.89
C LEU A 21 5.75 -1.39 -3.65
N GLY A 22 6.33 -0.52 -2.81
CA GLY A 22 7.74 -0.60 -2.43
C GLY A 22 8.08 -1.79 -1.52
N TRP A 23 7.08 -2.46 -0.97
CA TRP A 23 7.24 -3.63 -0.10
C TRP A 23 6.71 -4.90 -0.77
N ASN A 24 6.91 -5.02 -2.07
CA ASN A 24 6.48 -6.21 -2.82
C ASN A 24 4.97 -6.48 -2.75
N ARG A 25 4.17 -5.43 -2.75
CA ARG A 25 2.71 -5.58 -2.82
C ARG A 25 2.33 -6.34 -4.09
N ASN A 26 1.49 -7.36 -3.97
CA ASN A 26 0.97 -8.12 -5.09
C ASN A 26 -0.56 -8.16 -4.98
N THR A 27 -1.22 -7.16 -5.57
CA THR A 27 -2.67 -7.03 -5.47
C THR A 27 -3.41 -8.13 -6.20
N THR A 28 -2.87 -8.65 -7.29
CA THR A 28 -3.45 -9.79 -7.99
C THR A 28 -3.51 -11.03 -7.10
N PHE A 29 -2.42 -11.30 -6.36
CA PHE A 29 -2.39 -12.39 -5.40
C PHE A 29 -3.39 -12.17 -4.27
N LEU A 30 -3.49 -10.95 -3.75
CA LEU A 30 -4.43 -10.62 -2.68
C LEU A 30 -5.88 -10.80 -3.12
N LYS A 31 -6.20 -10.40 -4.35
CA LYS A 31 -7.53 -10.60 -4.93
C LYS A 31 -7.87 -12.09 -5.05
N ASP A 32 -6.93 -12.88 -5.55
CA ASP A 32 -7.10 -14.32 -5.70
C ASP A 32 -7.29 -14.98 -4.34
N LEU A 33 -6.49 -14.61 -3.36
CA LEU A 33 -6.58 -15.11 -2.00
C LEU A 33 -7.93 -14.78 -1.36
N SER A 34 -8.41 -13.54 -1.55
CA SER A 34 -9.72 -13.12 -1.06
C SER A 34 -10.84 -13.94 -1.69
N SER A 35 -10.77 -14.19 -2.99
CA SER A 35 -11.77 -14.98 -3.72
C SER A 35 -11.80 -16.43 -3.24
N LYS A 36 -10.64 -17.02 -2.97
CA LYS A 36 -10.53 -18.41 -2.57
C LYS A 36 -10.92 -18.66 -1.11
N THR A 37 -10.70 -17.68 -0.24
CA THR A 37 -10.95 -17.84 1.20
C THR A 37 -12.26 -17.24 1.66
N GLY A 38 -12.82 -16.31 0.91
CA GLY A 38 -14.01 -15.54 1.33
C GLY A 38 -13.68 -14.44 2.34
N VAL A 39 -12.39 -14.23 2.65
CA VAL A 39 -11.96 -13.15 3.54
C VAL A 39 -11.75 -11.88 2.73
N HIS A 40 -12.33 -10.77 3.16
CA HIS A 40 -12.12 -9.47 2.52
C HIS A 40 -10.71 -8.98 2.80
N ILE A 41 -10.02 -8.50 1.78
CA ILE A 41 -8.67 -7.96 1.91
C ILE A 41 -8.64 -6.55 1.32
N VAL A 42 -8.25 -5.58 2.14
CA VAL A 42 -8.15 -4.18 1.75
C VAL A 42 -6.68 -3.87 1.49
N ALA A 43 -6.35 -3.47 0.27
CA ALA A 43 -4.98 -3.13 -0.12
C ALA A 43 -4.67 -1.67 0.20
N GLY A 44 -3.42 -1.41 0.55
CA GLY A 44 -2.94 -0.08 0.87
C GLY A 44 -2.07 0.52 -0.23
N SER A 45 -2.13 1.84 -0.36
CA SER A 45 -1.26 2.60 -1.24
C SER A 45 -0.17 3.29 -0.42
N GLY A 46 1.01 3.45 -1.00
CA GLY A 46 2.13 4.12 -0.35
C GLY A 46 3.43 3.77 -1.05
N PHE A 47 4.50 4.43 -0.65
CA PHE A 47 5.84 4.13 -1.15
C PHE A 47 6.90 4.81 -0.27
N TYR A 48 8.17 4.59 -0.60
CA TYR A 48 9.30 5.18 0.11
C TYR A 48 9.78 6.46 -0.52
N LEU A 49 10.13 7.43 0.33
CA LEU A 49 10.91 8.60 -0.08
C LEU A 49 12.40 8.26 0.02
N GLU A 50 13.16 8.70 -0.97
CA GLU A 50 14.61 8.51 -0.98
C GLU A 50 15.31 9.43 0.00
N ASP A 51 16.44 8.95 0.55
CA ASP A 51 17.17 9.65 1.59
C ASP A 51 18.01 10.84 1.13
N SER A 52 18.24 11.01 -0.16
CA SER A 52 19.05 12.10 -0.68
C SER A 52 18.31 13.42 -0.88
N LEU A 53 17.11 13.57 -0.33
CA LEU A 53 16.27 14.74 -0.56
C LEU A 53 16.64 15.88 0.38
N THR A 54 17.73 16.59 0.05
CA THR A 54 18.15 17.77 0.77
C THR A 54 17.66 19.08 0.13
N ASP A 55 17.19 19.03 -1.12
CA ASP A 55 16.67 20.17 -1.85
C ASP A 55 15.16 20.26 -1.65
N GLU A 56 14.67 21.39 -1.15
CA GLU A 56 13.25 21.62 -0.91
C GLU A 56 12.41 21.46 -2.18
N PHE A 57 12.93 21.89 -3.31
CA PHE A 57 12.20 21.75 -4.57
C PHE A 57 12.03 20.30 -4.96
N VAL A 58 13.08 19.50 -4.81
CA VAL A 58 13.04 18.06 -5.10
C VAL A 58 12.09 17.36 -4.13
N LEU A 59 12.16 17.70 -2.85
CA LEU A 59 11.27 17.12 -1.84
C LEU A 59 9.80 17.45 -2.15
N LYS A 60 9.50 18.70 -2.49
CA LYS A 60 8.15 19.10 -2.83
C LYS A 60 7.65 18.36 -4.06
N SER A 61 8.50 18.21 -5.07
CA SER A 61 8.18 17.44 -6.27
C SER A 61 7.87 15.98 -5.97
N GLN A 62 8.63 15.37 -5.06
CA GLN A 62 8.41 13.99 -4.65
C GLN A 62 7.09 13.85 -3.87
N VAL A 63 6.78 14.81 -3.00
CA VAL A 63 5.51 14.81 -2.26
C VAL A 63 4.32 14.93 -3.21
N GLU A 64 4.41 15.78 -4.22
CA GLU A 64 3.35 15.93 -5.23
C GLU A 64 3.15 14.64 -6.02
N LYS A 65 4.24 14.00 -6.43
CA LYS A 65 4.18 12.70 -7.13
C LYS A 65 3.59 11.60 -6.26
N MET A 66 3.96 11.57 -5.00
CA MET A 66 3.42 10.60 -4.03
C MET A 66 1.92 10.81 -3.83
N SER A 67 1.51 12.06 -3.67
CA SER A 67 0.10 12.40 -3.51
C SER A 67 -0.72 11.95 -4.72
N LYS A 68 -0.22 12.23 -5.94
CA LYS A 68 -0.87 11.79 -7.16
C LYS A 68 -0.91 10.26 -7.27
N PHE A 69 0.20 9.60 -6.94
CA PHE A 69 0.28 8.14 -6.96
C PHE A 69 -0.78 7.50 -6.07
N CYS A 70 -0.86 7.95 -4.82
CA CYS A 70 -1.85 7.41 -3.88
C CYS A 70 -3.29 7.72 -4.30
N THR A 71 -3.52 8.92 -4.80
CA THR A 71 -4.84 9.33 -5.28
C THR A 71 -5.28 8.45 -6.46
N ASP A 72 -4.38 8.23 -7.41
CA ASP A 72 -4.67 7.39 -8.58
C ASP A 72 -4.96 5.95 -8.18
N GLU A 73 -4.22 5.41 -7.22
CA GLU A 73 -4.43 4.04 -6.76
C GLU A 73 -5.77 3.86 -6.04
N ILE A 74 -6.26 4.87 -5.38
CA ILE A 74 -7.57 4.83 -4.70
C ILE A 74 -8.71 5.05 -5.68
N LEU A 75 -8.57 6.01 -6.60
CA LEU A 75 -9.66 6.41 -7.49
C LEU A 75 -9.73 5.55 -8.76
N PHE A 76 -8.60 5.15 -9.31
CA PHE A 76 -8.54 4.52 -10.64
C PHE A 76 -8.04 3.09 -10.64
N GLY A 77 -7.25 2.71 -9.65
CA GLY A 77 -6.74 1.34 -9.54
C GLY A 77 -5.26 1.29 -9.19
N CYS A 78 -4.86 0.16 -8.63
CA CYS A 78 -3.48 -0.07 -8.24
C CYS A 78 -2.57 -0.18 -9.46
N HIS A 79 -1.34 0.29 -9.35
CA HIS A 79 -0.39 0.26 -10.46
C HIS A 79 -0.02 -1.15 -10.88
N ASP A 80 -0.02 -2.10 -9.96
CA ASP A 80 0.26 -3.50 -10.27
C ASP A 80 -0.97 -4.26 -10.80
N ASP A 81 -2.18 -3.77 -10.52
CA ASP A 81 -3.41 -4.33 -11.08
C ASP A 81 -4.52 -3.28 -11.07
N PRO A 82 -4.77 -2.60 -12.20
CA PRO A 82 -5.77 -1.51 -12.27
C PRO A 82 -7.21 -1.94 -12.02
N THR A 83 -7.50 -3.23 -11.98
CA THR A 83 -8.85 -3.70 -11.65
C THR A 83 -9.13 -3.65 -10.16
N ILE A 84 -8.10 -3.39 -9.33
CA ILE A 84 -8.18 -3.36 -7.89
C ILE A 84 -7.90 -1.93 -7.42
N LYS A 85 -8.78 -1.38 -6.61
CA LYS A 85 -8.58 -0.06 -6.00
C LYS A 85 -8.09 -0.23 -4.58
N CYS A 86 -7.14 0.62 -4.17
CA CYS A 86 -6.68 0.65 -2.79
C CYS A 86 -7.74 1.27 -1.91
N GLY A 87 -7.85 0.80 -0.67
CA GLY A 87 -8.85 1.26 0.27
C GLY A 87 -8.34 2.30 1.27
N PHE A 88 -7.01 2.51 1.33
CA PHE A 88 -6.42 3.45 2.28
C PHE A 88 -5.01 3.83 1.86
N ILE A 89 -4.48 4.88 2.45
CA ILE A 89 -3.07 5.23 2.32
C ILE A 89 -2.35 4.56 3.48
N GLY A 90 -1.48 3.62 3.15
CA GLY A 90 -0.76 2.81 4.13
C GLY A 90 0.61 3.38 4.45
N GLU A 91 1.60 2.49 4.55
CA GLU A 91 2.95 2.89 4.89
C GLU A 91 3.57 3.82 3.87
N VAL A 92 4.05 4.96 4.36
CA VAL A 92 4.92 5.87 3.63
C VAL A 92 6.23 5.90 4.39
N GLY A 93 7.27 5.33 3.81
CA GLY A 93 8.56 5.22 4.45
C GLY A 93 9.54 6.25 3.95
N VAL A 94 10.50 6.59 4.80
CA VAL A 94 11.67 7.39 4.44
C VAL A 94 12.87 6.48 4.58
N ALA A 95 13.71 6.44 3.56
CA ALA A 95 14.86 5.54 3.56
C ALA A 95 15.94 5.98 4.56
N ASN A 96 15.85 7.18 5.10
CA ASN A 96 16.84 7.72 6.02
C ASN A 96 16.19 8.16 7.33
N GLU A 97 17.04 8.32 8.35
CA GLU A 97 16.62 8.76 9.66
C GLU A 97 16.00 10.14 9.59
N MET A 98 14.83 10.29 10.20
CA MET A 98 14.12 11.55 10.19
C MET A 98 14.72 12.52 11.19
N THR A 99 15.12 13.67 10.70
CA THR A 99 15.56 14.78 11.54
C THR A 99 14.32 15.62 11.86
N GLY A 100 13.79 15.49 13.00
CA GLY A 100 12.81 16.32 13.70
C GLY A 100 11.86 17.29 13.01
N THR A 101 11.86 17.38 11.72
CA THR A 101 11.02 18.32 10.96
C THR A 101 9.84 17.66 10.28
N PHE A 102 9.54 16.50 10.69
CA PHE A 102 8.49 15.72 10.03
C PHE A 102 7.19 15.77 10.80
#